data_5534e0d3e4ef6b7e1a895c28eab76185
#
_entry.id   5534e0d3e4ef6b7e1a895c28eab76185
#
_cell.length_a   1.000
_cell.length_b   1.000
_cell.length_c   1.000
_cell.angle_alpha   90.00
_cell.angle_beta   90.00
_cell.angle_gamma   90.00
#
_symmetry.space_group_name_H-M   'P 1'
#
loop_
_entity.id
_entity.type
_entity.pdbx_description
1 polymer ?
#
loop_
_entity_poly.entity_id
_entity_poly.type
_entity_poly.pdbx_seq_one_letter_code
_entity_poly.pdbx_strand_id
1 'polypeptide(L)'
;MEEQKKRVYDALDKLKIKYEVVEHEPVHTMEDMDRLGLPAKGTLCKNLFLRDSKGKRHFLVTCDEKTEVNLKELGKRLGAGNVSFASEERLEKYLGLKQGSVTPFGLMNDPDHQVEFFIDKSLTNCKSLGIHPLSNTATVFLSFKDLDKFLWDLDVDMIKIKL
;
A
#
# COMPACT_ATOMS: atom_id res chain seq x y z
N MET A 1 12.44 -12.73 3.20
CA MET A 1 12.39 -11.51 2.35
C MET A 1 12.21 -11.86 0.90
N GLU A 2 13.06 -12.69 0.33
CA GLU A 2 12.90 -13.11 -1.07
C GLU A 2 11.62 -13.90 -1.32
N GLU A 3 11.22 -14.74 -0.39
CA GLU A 3 9.98 -15.50 -0.49
C GLU A 3 8.75 -14.60 -0.53
N GLN A 4 8.77 -13.50 0.23
CA GLN A 4 7.65 -12.56 0.25
C GLN A 4 7.54 -11.83 -1.08
N LYS A 5 8.66 -11.38 -1.62
CA LYS A 5 8.69 -10.74 -2.94
C LYS A 5 8.17 -11.70 -4.01
N LYS A 6 8.61 -12.95 -3.96
CA LYS A 6 8.20 -13.96 -4.93
C LYS A 6 6.68 -14.18 -4.90
N ARG A 7 6.08 -14.18 -3.73
CA ARG A 7 4.62 -14.31 -3.61
C ARG A 7 3.89 -13.21 -4.39
N VAL A 8 4.39 -11.98 -4.30
CA VAL A 8 3.82 -10.85 -5.04
C VAL A 8 4.02 -11.05 -6.54
N TYR A 9 5.23 -11.37 -6.96
CA TYR A 9 5.54 -11.55 -8.38
C TYR A 9 4.71 -12.67 -8.99
N ASP A 10 4.60 -13.80 -8.30
CA ASP A 10 3.80 -14.94 -8.75
C ASP A 10 2.33 -14.57 -8.88
N ALA A 11 1.79 -13.79 -7.93
CA ALA A 11 0.41 -13.34 -7.99
C ALA A 11 0.16 -12.42 -9.18
N LEU A 12 1.08 -11.51 -9.46
CA LEU A 12 0.97 -10.59 -10.59
C LEU A 12 1.11 -11.35 -11.93
N ASP A 13 2.04 -12.30 -12.00
CA ASP A 13 2.25 -13.12 -13.19
C ASP A 13 1.02 -13.98 -13.50
N LYS A 14 0.41 -14.55 -12.47
CA LYS A 14 -0.80 -15.37 -12.62
C LYS A 14 -1.95 -14.56 -13.22
N LEU A 15 -2.04 -13.29 -12.89
CA LEU A 15 -3.07 -12.39 -13.43
C LEU A 15 -2.68 -11.75 -14.76
N LYS A 16 -1.49 -12.08 -15.29
CA LYS A 16 -0.94 -11.52 -16.52
C LYS A 16 -0.80 -10.00 -16.47
N ILE A 17 -0.49 -9.49 -15.29
CA ILE A 17 -0.26 -8.06 -15.08
C ILE A 17 1.16 -7.70 -15.51
N LYS A 18 1.28 -6.60 -16.26
CA LYS A 18 2.59 -6.06 -16.65
C LYS A 18 3.09 -5.16 -15.52
N TYR A 19 4.30 -5.44 -15.07
CA TYR A 19 4.92 -4.65 -14.02
C TYR A 19 6.43 -4.60 -14.22
N GLU A 20 7.06 -3.59 -13.62
CA GLU A 20 8.51 -3.48 -13.60
C GLU A 20 8.97 -3.57 -12.13
N VAL A 21 10.06 -4.28 -11.89
CA VAL A 21 10.64 -4.42 -10.56
C VAL A 21 11.99 -3.72 -10.54
N VAL A 22 12.20 -2.88 -9.53
CA VAL A 22 13.51 -2.31 -9.25
C VAL A 22 13.98 -2.84 -7.91
N GLU A 23 15.02 -3.67 -7.92
CA GLU A 23 15.65 -4.15 -6.69
C GLU A 23 16.60 -3.05 -6.18
N HIS A 24 16.63 -2.83 -4.88
CA HIS A 24 17.45 -1.78 -4.27
C HIS A 24 17.72 -2.09 -2.81
N GLU A 25 18.64 -1.34 -2.21
CA GLU A 25 18.87 -1.42 -0.78
C GLU A 25 17.63 -0.91 -0.02
N PRO A 26 17.48 -1.25 1.26
CA PRO A 26 16.33 -0.77 2.03
C PRO A 26 16.23 0.74 1.98
N VAL A 27 15.01 1.24 1.69
CA VAL A 27 14.72 2.69 1.67
C VAL A 27 13.89 3.06 2.88
N HIS A 28 14.20 4.20 3.48
CA HIS A 28 13.52 4.70 4.67
C HIS A 28 13.04 6.14 4.50
N THR A 29 13.58 6.87 3.52
CA THR A 29 13.28 8.30 3.32
C THR A 29 13.05 8.62 1.86
N MET A 30 12.47 9.79 1.60
CA MET A 30 12.31 10.33 0.25
C MET A 30 13.67 10.56 -0.40
N GLU A 31 14.66 10.97 0.38
CA GLU A 31 16.02 11.17 -0.13
C GLU A 31 16.63 9.88 -0.65
N ASP A 32 16.39 8.77 0.05
CA ASP A 32 16.84 7.45 -0.40
C ASP A 32 16.21 7.10 -1.75
N MET A 33 14.92 7.37 -1.90
CA MET A 33 14.20 7.10 -3.14
C MET A 33 14.72 7.97 -4.30
N ASP A 34 14.97 9.25 -4.02
CA ASP A 34 15.51 10.18 -5.02
C ASP A 34 16.89 9.74 -5.49
N ARG A 35 17.74 9.33 -4.56
CA ARG A 35 19.09 8.86 -4.86
C ARG A 35 19.08 7.64 -5.79
N LEU A 36 18.06 6.79 -5.66
CA LEU A 36 17.92 5.59 -6.47
C LEU A 36 17.18 5.85 -7.79
N GLY A 37 16.74 7.08 -8.04
CA GLY A 37 16.05 7.43 -9.28
C GLY A 37 14.64 6.87 -9.38
N LEU A 38 14.05 6.41 -8.29
CA LEU A 38 12.74 5.79 -8.29
C LEU A 38 11.60 6.72 -8.74
N PRO A 39 11.58 8.02 -8.35
CA PRO A 39 10.50 8.92 -8.79
C PRO A 39 10.38 9.10 -10.29
N ALA A 40 11.46 8.89 -11.03
CA ALA A 40 11.45 8.99 -12.49
C ALA A 40 10.67 7.85 -13.16
N LYS A 41 10.45 6.74 -12.45
CA LYS A 41 9.77 5.56 -12.99
C LYS A 41 8.27 5.55 -12.77
N GLY A 42 7.79 6.35 -11.83
CA GLY A 42 6.35 6.42 -11.53
C GLY A 42 6.09 7.17 -10.25
N THR A 43 4.82 7.26 -9.87
CA THR A 43 4.39 7.90 -8.64
C THR A 43 4.61 6.95 -7.48
N LEU A 44 5.53 7.32 -6.59
CA LEU A 44 5.78 6.52 -5.39
C LEU A 44 4.65 6.71 -4.39
N CYS A 45 4.18 5.62 -3.85
CA CYS A 45 3.07 5.61 -2.90
C CYS A 45 3.57 5.40 -1.48
N LYS A 46 2.87 6.02 -0.53
CA LYS A 46 3.02 5.67 0.87
C LYS A 46 1.72 5.03 1.34
N ASN A 47 1.85 4.19 2.34
CA ASN A 47 0.75 3.39 2.83
C ASN A 47 0.66 3.55 4.34
N LEU A 48 -0.54 3.91 4.81
CA LEU A 48 -0.78 4.16 6.22
C LEU A 48 -1.67 3.04 6.76
N PHE A 49 -1.23 2.38 7.81
CA PHE A 49 -2.05 1.38 8.47
C PHE A 49 -2.59 1.97 9.77
N LEU A 50 -3.90 2.15 9.82
CA LEU A 50 -4.59 2.90 10.86
C LEU A 50 -5.62 2.04 11.57
N ARG A 51 -6.01 2.50 12.75
CA ARG A 51 -7.08 1.88 13.53
C ARG A 51 -8.04 2.97 14.03
N ASP A 52 -9.27 2.59 14.29
CA ASP A 52 -10.21 3.49 14.98
C ASP A 52 -9.91 3.51 16.49
N SER A 53 -10.56 4.41 17.22
CA SER A 53 -10.29 4.58 18.66
C SER A 53 -10.59 3.34 19.50
N LYS A 54 -11.54 2.52 19.07
CA LYS A 54 -11.91 1.29 19.77
C LYS A 54 -11.08 0.08 19.34
N GLY A 55 -10.26 0.21 18.31
CA GLY A 55 -9.45 -0.88 17.82
C GLY A 55 -10.23 -2.00 17.14
N LYS A 56 -11.44 -1.70 16.68
CA LYS A 56 -12.30 -2.67 15.98
C LYS A 56 -12.18 -2.60 14.47
N ARG A 57 -11.92 -1.42 13.94
CA ARG A 57 -11.75 -1.21 12.50
C ARG A 57 -10.30 -0.90 12.19
N HIS A 58 -9.82 -1.46 11.10
CA HIS A 58 -8.46 -1.23 10.62
C HIS A 58 -8.51 -0.77 9.18
N PHE A 59 -7.63 0.15 8.83
CA PHE A 59 -7.63 0.80 7.51
C PHE A 59 -6.24 0.78 6.91
N LEU A 60 -6.17 0.41 5.65
CA LEU A 60 -4.97 0.61 4.85
C LEU A 60 -5.27 1.73 3.86
N VAL A 61 -4.52 2.81 3.93
CA VAL A 61 -4.73 3.98 3.08
C VAL A 61 -3.50 4.21 2.24
N THR A 62 -3.67 4.20 0.92
CA THR A 62 -2.58 4.41 -0.03
C THR A 62 -2.73 5.78 -0.68
N CYS A 63 -1.66 6.57 -0.68
CA CYS A 63 -1.62 7.89 -1.29
C CYS A 63 -0.24 8.17 -1.87
N ASP A 64 -0.11 9.29 -2.58
CA ASP A 64 1.16 9.75 -3.09
C ASP A 64 2.10 10.01 -1.91
N GLU A 65 3.36 9.60 -2.03
CA GLU A 65 4.38 9.82 -1.01
C GLU A 65 4.46 11.28 -0.57
N LYS A 66 4.19 12.20 -1.48
CA LYS A 66 4.27 13.65 -1.22
C LYS A 66 3.04 14.22 -0.53
N THR A 67 1.95 13.46 -0.42
CA THR A 67 0.71 13.95 0.18
C THR A 67 0.89 14.11 1.69
N GLU A 68 0.57 15.30 2.19
CA GLU A 68 0.52 15.54 3.63
C GLU A 68 -0.83 15.05 4.15
N VAL A 69 -0.80 14.18 5.13
CA VAL A 69 -2.02 13.57 5.67
C VAL A 69 -2.30 14.10 7.08
N ASN A 70 -3.49 14.66 7.24
CA ASN A 70 -4.00 15.06 8.54
C ASN A 70 -4.91 13.95 9.04
N LEU A 71 -4.52 13.26 10.13
CA LEU A 71 -5.27 12.12 10.64
C LEU A 71 -6.69 12.48 11.07
N LYS A 72 -6.92 13.67 11.60
CA LYS A 72 -8.24 14.12 11.99
C LYS A 72 -9.19 14.22 10.81
N GLU A 73 -8.73 14.83 9.72
CA GLU A 73 -9.51 14.93 8.49
C GLU A 73 -9.68 13.56 7.85
N LEU A 74 -8.63 12.75 7.87
CA LEU A 74 -8.68 11.40 7.31
C LEU A 74 -9.72 10.54 8.02
N GLY A 75 -9.77 10.61 9.36
CA GLY A 75 -10.78 9.89 10.14
C GLY A 75 -12.21 10.21 9.72
N LYS A 76 -12.46 11.47 9.41
CA LYS A 76 -13.77 11.91 8.91
C LYS A 76 -14.06 11.31 7.54
N ARG A 77 -13.07 11.32 6.65
CA ARG A 77 -13.25 10.78 5.30
C ARG A 77 -13.42 9.27 5.29
N LEU A 78 -12.83 8.58 6.27
CA LEU A 78 -13.00 7.14 6.43
C LEU A 78 -14.33 6.78 7.10
N GLY A 79 -15.04 7.78 7.63
CA GLY A 79 -16.26 7.52 8.39
C GLY A 79 -15.98 6.82 9.72
N ALA A 80 -14.80 7.05 10.29
CA ALA A 80 -14.33 6.32 11.47
C ALA A 80 -14.14 7.18 12.71
N GLY A 81 -14.35 8.50 12.60
CA GLY A 81 -14.08 9.42 13.70
C GLY A 81 -12.59 9.58 13.92
N ASN A 82 -12.11 9.36 15.13
CA ASN A 82 -10.69 9.47 15.43
C ASN A 82 -9.94 8.21 15.01
N VAL A 83 -8.87 8.39 14.28
CA VAL A 83 -7.99 7.31 13.87
C VAL A 83 -6.56 7.60 14.29
N SER A 84 -5.78 6.56 14.48
CA SER A 84 -4.36 6.65 14.80
C SER A 84 -3.62 5.53 14.09
N PHE A 85 -2.29 5.64 14.04
CA PHE A 85 -1.49 4.55 13.48
C PHE A 85 -1.67 3.30 14.33
N ALA A 86 -1.85 2.17 13.67
CA ALA A 86 -1.93 0.89 14.34
C ALA A 86 -0.52 0.44 14.78
N SER A 87 -0.45 -0.34 15.84
CA SER A 87 0.82 -0.83 16.37
C SER A 87 1.48 -1.84 15.43
N GLU A 88 2.76 -2.10 15.66
CA GLU A 88 3.49 -3.14 14.92
C GLU A 88 2.85 -4.51 15.13
N GLU A 89 2.35 -4.78 16.32
CA GLU A 89 1.65 -6.03 16.62
C GLU A 89 0.41 -6.19 15.76
N ARG A 90 -0.37 -5.12 15.60
CA ARG A 90 -1.56 -5.14 14.75
C ARG A 90 -1.20 -5.28 13.28
N LEU A 91 -0.15 -4.60 12.84
CA LEU A 91 0.32 -4.69 11.46
C LEU A 91 0.71 -6.14 11.13
N GLU A 92 1.44 -6.80 12.01
CA GLU A 92 1.81 -8.20 11.82
C GLU A 92 0.58 -9.11 11.86
N LYS A 93 -0.31 -8.89 12.84
CA LYS A 93 -1.51 -9.71 13.00
C LYS A 93 -2.43 -9.66 11.77
N TYR A 94 -2.69 -8.46 11.25
CA TYR A 94 -3.68 -8.28 10.19
C TYR A 94 -3.11 -8.39 8.78
N LEU A 95 -1.89 -7.94 8.57
CA LEU A 95 -1.29 -7.91 7.23
C LEU A 95 0.01 -8.72 7.10
N GLY A 96 0.50 -9.28 8.20
CA GLY A 96 1.76 -10.04 8.17
C GLY A 96 2.97 -9.21 7.78
N LEU A 97 2.93 -7.91 8.06
CA LEU A 97 3.95 -6.97 7.63
C LEU A 97 4.70 -6.38 8.83
N LYS A 98 5.90 -5.88 8.54
CA LYS A 98 6.71 -5.13 9.49
C LYS A 98 6.65 -3.65 9.12
N GLN A 99 6.98 -2.80 10.09
CA GLN A 99 7.08 -1.36 9.88
C GLN A 99 8.07 -1.08 8.74
N GLY A 100 7.73 -0.15 7.87
CA GLY A 100 8.54 0.17 6.70
C GLY A 100 8.23 -0.65 5.46
N SER A 101 7.39 -1.70 5.58
CA SER A 101 7.01 -2.55 4.46
C SER A 101 5.49 -2.57 4.21
N VAL A 102 4.77 -1.59 4.73
CA VAL A 102 3.31 -1.50 4.56
C VAL A 102 2.97 -1.30 3.09
N THR A 103 2.06 -2.11 2.58
CA THR A 103 1.78 -2.18 1.16
C THR A 103 0.40 -2.80 0.89
N PRO A 104 -0.31 -2.39 -0.18
CA PRO A 104 -1.54 -3.06 -0.59
C PRO A 104 -1.36 -4.55 -0.90
N PHE A 105 -0.16 -4.97 -1.29
CA PHE A 105 0.11 -6.39 -1.51
C PHE A 105 -0.05 -7.22 -0.24
N GLY A 106 0.07 -6.58 0.93
CA GLY A 106 -0.19 -7.25 2.22
C GLY A 106 -1.61 -7.72 2.40
N LEU A 107 -2.55 -7.23 1.59
CA LEU A 107 -3.94 -7.68 1.63
C LEU A 107 -4.09 -9.15 1.22
N MET A 108 -3.05 -9.73 0.60
CA MET A 108 -2.99 -11.19 0.38
C MET A 108 -3.00 -11.97 1.69
N ASN A 109 -2.58 -11.35 2.78
CA ASN A 109 -2.50 -11.97 4.10
C ASN A 109 -3.76 -11.73 4.94
N ASP A 110 -4.79 -11.11 4.35
CA ASP A 110 -6.04 -10.78 5.03
C ASP A 110 -7.25 -11.39 4.30
N PRO A 111 -7.32 -12.74 4.22
CA PRO A 111 -8.40 -13.40 3.50
C PRO A 111 -9.78 -13.17 4.11
N ASP A 112 -9.84 -12.82 5.39
CA ASP A 112 -11.10 -12.55 6.09
C ASP A 112 -11.57 -11.10 5.93
N HIS A 113 -10.84 -10.30 5.17
CA HIS A 113 -11.20 -8.90 4.86
C HIS A 113 -11.41 -8.06 6.12
N GLN A 114 -10.51 -8.20 7.07
CA GLN A 114 -10.56 -7.45 8.33
C GLN A 114 -10.01 -6.03 8.18
N VAL A 115 -9.27 -5.77 7.10
CA VAL A 115 -8.69 -4.46 6.82
C VAL A 115 -9.46 -3.82 5.66
N GLU A 116 -9.94 -2.59 5.88
CA GLU A 116 -10.61 -1.80 4.84
C GLU A 116 -9.56 -1.06 4.02
N PHE A 117 -9.67 -1.12 2.70
CA PHE A 117 -8.68 -0.50 1.81
C PHE A 117 -9.22 0.78 1.17
N PHE A 118 -8.46 1.86 1.32
CA PHE A 118 -8.77 3.17 0.74
C PHE A 118 -7.60 3.67 -0.08
N ILE A 119 -7.89 4.32 -1.20
CA ILE A 119 -6.87 4.90 -2.06
C ILE A 119 -7.23 6.34 -2.41
N ASP A 120 -6.22 7.21 -2.46
CA ASP A 120 -6.44 8.59 -2.86
C ASP A 120 -6.82 8.65 -4.34
N LYS A 121 -7.90 9.38 -4.63
CA LYS A 121 -8.39 9.55 -6.01
C LYS A 121 -7.33 10.05 -6.97
N SER A 122 -6.39 10.86 -6.52
CA SER A 122 -5.34 11.39 -7.38
C SER A 122 -4.50 10.28 -8.03
N LEU A 123 -4.39 9.12 -7.39
CA LEU A 123 -3.61 8.00 -7.91
C LEU A 123 -4.30 7.29 -9.09
N THR A 124 -5.61 7.47 -9.24
CA THR A 124 -6.35 6.82 -10.33
C THR A 124 -5.94 7.30 -11.72
N ASN A 125 -5.34 8.50 -11.78
CA ASN A 125 -4.88 9.11 -13.04
C ASN A 125 -3.39 8.89 -13.30
N CYS A 126 -2.69 8.23 -12.40
CA CYS A 126 -1.26 7.99 -12.55
C CYS A 126 -1.01 6.81 -13.48
N LYS A 127 -0.06 6.96 -14.38
CA LYS A 127 0.30 5.92 -15.34
C LYS A 127 0.99 4.74 -14.67
N SER A 128 1.77 5.01 -13.64
CA SER A 128 2.56 4.01 -12.95
C SER A 128 2.65 4.36 -11.47
N LEU A 129 2.36 3.37 -10.63
CA LEU A 129 2.45 3.48 -9.17
C LEU A 129 3.61 2.64 -8.66
N GLY A 130 4.43 3.20 -7.79
CA GLY A 130 5.54 2.48 -7.16
C GLY A 130 5.15 1.98 -5.79
N ILE A 131 5.17 0.66 -5.58
CA ILE A 131 4.66 0.01 -4.38
C ILE A 131 5.62 -1.11 -3.96
N HIS A 132 5.89 -1.23 -2.65
CA HIS A 132 6.77 -2.29 -2.13
C HIS A 132 6.12 -3.68 -2.22
N PRO A 133 6.86 -4.69 -2.69
CA PRO A 133 6.36 -6.07 -2.77
C PRO A 133 6.61 -6.85 -1.47
N LEU A 134 5.96 -6.47 -0.38
CA LEU A 134 6.10 -7.04 0.96
C LEU A 134 7.52 -6.88 1.55
N SER A 135 8.31 -6.02 0.97
CA SER A 135 9.70 -5.76 1.40
C SER A 135 10.12 -4.37 0.93
N ASN A 136 10.92 -3.68 1.73
CA ASN A 136 11.44 -2.36 1.34
C ASN A 136 12.76 -2.45 0.55
N THR A 137 13.10 -3.65 0.04
CA THR A 137 14.30 -3.85 -0.79
C THR A 137 14.00 -3.95 -2.27
N ALA A 138 12.77 -3.61 -2.65
CA ALA A 138 12.36 -3.53 -4.05
C ALA A 138 11.16 -2.59 -4.17
N THR A 139 10.92 -2.13 -5.37
CA THR A 139 9.72 -1.36 -5.72
C THR A 139 9.14 -1.95 -6.99
N VAL A 140 7.85 -2.24 -6.95
CA VAL A 140 7.08 -2.71 -8.11
C VAL A 140 6.37 -1.52 -8.72
N PHE A 141 6.53 -1.33 -10.02
CA PHE A 141 5.81 -0.29 -10.76
C PHE A 141 4.75 -0.95 -11.63
N LEU A 142 3.50 -0.56 -11.42
CA LEU A 142 2.35 -1.07 -12.19
C LEU A 142 1.31 0.04 -12.34
N SER A 143 0.40 -0.13 -13.29
CA SER A 143 -0.68 0.86 -13.49
C SER A 143 -1.72 0.77 -12.37
N PHE A 144 -2.46 1.86 -12.19
CA PHE A 144 -3.59 1.86 -11.27
C PHE A 144 -4.60 0.75 -11.64
N LYS A 145 -4.88 0.61 -12.93
CA LYS A 145 -5.79 -0.40 -13.44
C LYS A 145 -5.36 -1.81 -13.06
N ASP A 146 -4.07 -2.08 -13.12
CA ASP A 146 -3.53 -3.39 -12.77
C ASP A 146 -3.56 -3.62 -11.25
N LEU A 147 -3.34 -2.59 -10.45
CA LEU A 147 -3.51 -2.68 -8.99
C LEU A 147 -4.96 -3.01 -8.67
N ASP A 148 -5.91 -2.35 -9.33
CA ASP A 148 -7.33 -2.61 -9.17
C ASP A 148 -7.67 -4.07 -9.52
N LYS A 149 -7.11 -4.57 -10.61
CA LYS A 149 -7.28 -5.98 -11.03
C LYS A 149 -6.76 -6.94 -9.97
N PHE A 150 -5.60 -6.66 -9.39
CA PHE A 150 -5.02 -7.46 -8.33
C PHE A 150 -5.95 -7.52 -7.11
N LEU A 151 -6.47 -6.37 -6.68
CA LEU A 151 -7.36 -6.28 -5.52
C LEU A 151 -8.72 -6.92 -5.80
N TRP A 152 -9.22 -6.79 -7.02
CA TRP A 152 -10.45 -7.45 -7.45
C TRP A 152 -10.33 -8.97 -7.32
N ASP A 153 -9.19 -9.53 -7.70
CA ASP A 153 -8.93 -10.97 -7.59
C ASP A 153 -8.92 -11.44 -6.14
N LEU A 154 -8.57 -10.55 -5.20
CA LEU A 154 -8.60 -10.83 -3.77
C LEU A 154 -9.97 -10.58 -3.13
N ASP A 155 -10.95 -10.15 -3.91
CA ASP A 155 -12.26 -9.72 -3.42
C ASP A 155 -12.17 -8.54 -2.43
N VAL A 156 -11.17 -7.69 -2.60
CA VAL A 156 -10.99 -6.51 -1.77
C VAL A 156 -11.69 -5.31 -2.43
N ASP A 157 -12.57 -4.66 -1.68
CA ASP A 157 -13.20 -3.43 -2.13
C ASP A 157 -12.18 -2.29 -2.05
N MET A 158 -12.00 -1.59 -3.17
CA MET A 158 -11.16 -0.41 -3.21
C MET A 158 -12.04 0.83 -3.10
N ILE A 159 -11.92 1.54 -1.99
CA ILE A 159 -12.70 2.76 -1.75
C ILE A 159 -11.83 3.96 -2.09
N LYS A 160 -12.28 4.77 -3.05
CA LYS A 160 -11.56 5.96 -3.47
C LYS A 160 -11.98 7.15 -2.63
N ILE A 161 -11.02 7.87 -2.09
CA ILE A 161 -11.26 9.05 -1.28
C ILE A 161 -10.39 10.21 -1.76
N LYS A 162 -10.80 11.41 -1.47
CA LYS A 162 -10.02 12.61 -1.78
C LYS A 162 -9.29 13.06 -0.52
N LEU A 163 -7.98 13.08 -0.58
CA LEU A 163 -7.12 13.54 0.52
C LEU A 163 -6.66 14.98 0.33
#